data_1cd829cb9bb1f7cbea0be118e578f369
#
_entry.id   1cd829cb9bb1f7cbea0be118e578f369
#
_cell.length_a   1.000
_cell.length_b   1.000
_cell.length_c   1.000
_cell.angle_alpha   90.00
_cell.angle_beta   90.00
_cell.angle_gamma   90.00
#
_symmetry.space_group_name_H-M   'P 1'
#
loop_
_entity.id
_entity.type
_entity.pdbx_description
1 polymer ?
#
loop_
_entity_poly.entity_id
_entity_poly.type
_entity_poly.pdbx_seq_one_letter_code
_entity_poly.pdbx_strand_id
1 'polypeptide(L)'
;MKNLFILFVSFFSFVSCNREDSPSIQEQILGTWQLDNISQRKDAAIINLQNGGALFEFSPSQLKISGNTILSSSGVFSYEVKNENYFNSDLNEPKSNILKFNNQKFVIEVAESNNVQILILTNYSDGRIIYRFTK
;
A
#
# COMPACT_ATOMS: atom_id res chain seq x y z
N MET A 1 -52.00 -10.60 51.10
CA MET A 1 -51.81 -10.26 49.71
C MET A 1 -50.41 -9.70 49.58
N LYS A 2 -49.47 -10.49 49.05
CA LYS A 2 -48.09 -10.08 48.92
C LYS A 2 -47.88 -9.74 47.46
N ASN A 3 -47.64 -8.45 47.16
CA ASN A 3 -47.27 -7.96 45.81
C ASN A 3 -45.83 -8.33 45.52
N LEU A 4 -45.67 -9.26 44.60
CA LEU A 4 -44.37 -9.64 44.09
C LEU A 4 -44.02 -8.67 42.93
N PHE A 5 -43.14 -7.70 43.20
CA PHE A 5 -42.63 -6.79 42.23
C PHE A 5 -41.48 -7.48 41.49
N ILE A 6 -41.75 -7.96 40.30
CA ILE A 6 -40.71 -8.54 39.43
C ILE A 6 -40.00 -7.38 38.73
N LEU A 7 -38.79 -7.09 39.19
CA LEU A 7 -37.88 -6.12 38.58
C LEU A 7 -37.26 -6.77 37.36
N PHE A 8 -37.74 -6.41 36.18
CA PHE A 8 -37.15 -6.84 34.90
C PHE A 8 -35.90 -6.00 34.63
N VAL A 9 -34.73 -6.50 35.03
CA VAL A 9 -33.45 -5.87 34.68
C VAL A 9 -33.14 -6.23 33.22
N SER A 10 -33.43 -5.31 32.32
CA SER A 10 -33.04 -5.41 30.94
C SER A 10 -31.52 -5.25 30.84
N PHE A 11 -30.81 -6.35 30.69
CA PHE A 11 -29.41 -6.35 30.31
C PHE A 11 -29.30 -5.87 28.86
N PHE A 12 -29.08 -4.58 28.68
CA PHE A 12 -28.59 -4.06 27.40
C PHE A 12 -27.14 -4.52 27.24
N SER A 13 -26.97 -5.65 26.60
CA SER A 13 -25.66 -6.05 26.06
C SER A 13 -25.27 -5.06 24.97
N PHE A 14 -24.45 -4.09 25.32
CA PHE A 14 -23.74 -3.30 24.34
C PHE A 14 -22.78 -4.24 23.62
N VAL A 15 -23.23 -4.79 22.49
CA VAL A 15 -22.32 -5.39 21.52
C VAL A 15 -21.50 -4.22 20.97
N SER A 16 -20.38 -3.96 21.62
CA SER A 16 -19.32 -3.13 21.06
C SER A 16 -18.83 -3.84 19.80
N CYS A 17 -19.31 -3.41 18.67
CA CYS A 17 -18.78 -3.80 17.38
C CYS A 17 -17.38 -3.16 17.32
N ASN A 18 -16.36 -3.89 17.77
CA ASN A 18 -14.99 -3.55 17.47
C ASN A 18 -14.85 -3.68 15.95
N ARG A 19 -15.00 -2.56 15.24
CA ARG A 19 -14.42 -2.43 13.92
C ARG A 19 -12.92 -2.54 14.16
N GLU A 20 -12.34 -3.68 13.83
CA GLU A 20 -10.92 -3.75 13.60
C GLU A 20 -10.65 -2.81 12.44
N ASP A 21 -10.16 -1.60 12.77
CA ASP A 21 -9.70 -0.65 11.77
C ASP A 21 -8.52 -1.32 11.07
N SER A 22 -8.73 -1.70 9.82
CA SER A 22 -7.64 -2.23 8.98
C SER A 22 -6.50 -1.22 9.00
N PRO A 23 -5.23 -1.66 9.20
CA PRO A 23 -4.09 -0.75 9.26
C PRO A 23 -4.05 0.11 7.99
N SER A 24 -3.69 1.37 8.15
CA SER A 24 -3.51 2.28 7.02
C SER A 24 -2.44 1.75 6.07
N ILE A 25 -2.51 2.11 4.79
CA ILE A 25 -1.46 1.73 3.82
C ILE A 25 -0.07 2.16 4.30
N GLN A 26 0.02 3.29 4.98
CA GLN A 26 1.28 3.82 5.51
C GLN A 26 1.87 2.93 6.61
N GLU A 27 1.03 2.29 7.43
CA GLU A 27 1.47 1.31 8.43
C GLU A 27 1.82 -0.03 7.80
N GLN A 28 1.08 -0.46 6.78
CA GLN A 28 1.29 -1.72 6.09
C GLN A 28 2.63 -1.77 5.35
N ILE A 29 3.10 -0.64 4.81
CA ILE A 29 4.34 -0.58 4.03
C ILE A 29 5.60 -0.52 4.88
N LEU A 30 5.51 -0.24 6.19
CA LEU A 30 6.69 -0.14 7.05
C LEU A 30 7.53 -1.42 7.04
N GLY A 31 8.84 -1.25 7.04
CA GLY A 31 9.82 -2.33 7.06
C GLY A 31 10.54 -2.52 5.72
N THR A 32 11.18 -3.67 5.57
CA THR A 32 12.05 -3.96 4.43
C THR A 32 11.34 -4.83 3.40
N TRP A 33 11.40 -4.40 2.16
CA TRP A 33 10.81 -5.06 1.00
C TRP A 33 11.90 -5.38 -0.02
N GLN A 34 11.93 -6.61 -0.46
CA GLN A 34 12.85 -7.05 -1.51
C GLN A 34 12.20 -6.89 -2.88
N LEU A 35 12.88 -6.21 -3.78
CA LEU A 35 12.44 -6.13 -5.17
C LEU A 35 12.49 -7.52 -5.81
N ASP A 36 11.35 -7.95 -6.34
CA ASP A 36 11.18 -9.21 -7.03
C ASP A 36 11.45 -9.03 -8.53
N ASN A 37 10.66 -8.16 -9.15
CA ASN A 37 10.86 -7.79 -10.53
C ASN A 37 10.32 -6.40 -10.85
N ILE A 38 10.75 -5.85 -11.98
CA ILE A 38 10.18 -4.68 -12.64
C ILE A 38 9.74 -5.11 -14.03
N SER A 39 8.48 -4.88 -14.35
CA SER A 39 7.92 -5.18 -15.66
C SER A 39 7.21 -3.97 -16.26
N GLN A 40 7.19 -3.88 -17.57
CA GLN A 40 6.44 -2.87 -18.30
C GLN A 40 5.32 -3.53 -19.09
N ARG A 41 4.11 -3.00 -18.95
CA ARG A 41 2.99 -3.35 -19.80
C ARG A 41 2.82 -2.27 -20.86
N LYS A 42 3.12 -2.62 -22.09
CA LYS A 42 2.92 -1.77 -23.25
C LYS A 42 2.07 -2.53 -24.26
N ASP A 43 0.93 -1.96 -24.62
CA ASP A 43 -0.11 -2.61 -25.44
C ASP A 43 -0.56 -3.94 -24.78
N ALA A 44 -0.51 -5.04 -25.51
CA ALA A 44 -0.86 -6.38 -25.01
C ALA A 44 0.35 -7.17 -24.47
N ALA A 45 1.57 -6.61 -24.55
CA ALA A 45 2.81 -7.29 -24.15
C ALA A 45 3.23 -6.92 -22.73
N ILE A 46 3.82 -7.88 -22.02
CA ILE A 46 4.52 -7.66 -20.75
C ILE A 46 6.00 -7.89 -21.00
N ILE A 47 6.80 -6.87 -20.71
CA ILE A 47 8.25 -6.88 -20.88
C ILE A 47 8.87 -6.86 -19.48
N ASN A 48 9.74 -7.82 -19.19
CA ASN A 48 10.51 -7.82 -17.95
C ASN A 48 11.70 -6.88 -18.12
N LEU A 49 11.79 -5.85 -17.28
CA LEU A 49 12.85 -4.85 -17.31
C LEU A 49 13.98 -5.15 -16.32
N GLN A 50 13.68 -5.74 -15.18
CA GLN A 50 14.63 -6.06 -14.13
C GLN A 50 14.11 -7.20 -13.25
N ASN A 51 15.01 -8.09 -12.81
CA ASN A 51 14.74 -9.12 -11.80
C ASN A 51 15.57 -8.82 -10.56
N GLY A 52 14.88 -8.59 -9.44
CA GLY A 52 15.51 -8.40 -8.14
C GLY A 52 16.54 -7.25 -8.08
N GLY A 53 17.46 -7.36 -7.13
CA GLY A 53 18.66 -6.51 -7.03
C GLY A 53 18.54 -5.28 -6.15
N ALA A 54 17.40 -5.02 -5.49
CA ALA A 54 17.24 -3.88 -4.60
C ALA A 54 16.42 -4.21 -3.35
N LEU A 55 16.70 -3.48 -2.27
CA LEU A 55 15.90 -3.47 -1.04
C LEU A 55 15.34 -2.08 -0.82
N PHE A 56 14.05 -2.03 -0.47
CA PHE A 56 13.33 -0.82 -0.10
C PHE A 56 12.95 -0.92 1.36
N GLU A 57 13.48 -0.01 2.18
CA GLU A 57 13.22 0.03 3.62
C GLU A 57 12.41 1.30 3.93
N PHE A 58 11.13 1.10 4.29
CA PHE A 58 10.22 2.17 4.66
C PHE A 58 10.24 2.37 6.18
N SER A 59 10.57 3.56 6.61
CA SER A 59 10.34 4.11 7.95
C SER A 59 9.21 5.13 7.90
N PRO A 60 8.71 5.70 9.00
CA PRO A 60 7.54 6.59 9.00
C PRO A 60 7.60 7.79 8.04
N SER A 61 8.80 8.26 7.69
CA SER A 61 8.97 9.44 6.82
C SER A 61 10.06 9.30 5.76
N GLN A 62 10.80 8.20 5.76
CA GLN A 62 11.93 7.99 4.87
C GLN A 62 11.86 6.63 4.19
N LEU A 63 12.27 6.61 2.93
CA LEU A 63 12.49 5.43 2.12
C LEU A 63 13.97 5.32 1.84
N LYS A 64 14.61 4.26 2.34
CA LYS A 64 15.98 3.90 2.00
C LYS A 64 15.99 2.84 0.90
N ILE A 65 16.68 3.13 -0.18
CA ILE A 65 16.88 2.21 -1.30
C ILE A 65 18.32 1.76 -1.30
N SER A 66 18.55 0.44 -1.32
CA SER A 66 19.85 -0.19 -1.37
C SER A 66 19.91 -1.18 -2.53
N GLY A 67 21.02 -1.23 -3.23
CA GLY A 67 21.22 -2.11 -4.39
C GLY A 67 20.89 -1.44 -5.72
N ASN A 68 20.90 -2.23 -6.78
CA ASN A 68 20.70 -1.76 -8.14
C ASN A 68 19.22 -1.77 -8.53
N THR A 69 18.73 -0.66 -9.03
CA THR A 69 17.39 -0.56 -9.61
C THR A 69 17.39 0.47 -10.75
N ILE A 70 16.60 0.19 -11.79
CA ILE A 70 16.36 1.15 -12.87
C ILE A 70 15.47 2.32 -12.44
N LEU A 71 14.77 2.18 -11.30
CA LEU A 71 13.86 3.19 -10.77
C LEU A 71 14.61 4.39 -10.18
N SER A 72 15.64 4.10 -9.41
CA SER A 72 16.38 5.13 -8.65
C SER A 72 17.76 4.63 -8.30
N SER A 73 18.69 5.56 -8.11
CA SER A 73 19.96 5.28 -7.43
C SER A 73 19.69 4.90 -5.96
N SER A 74 20.63 4.16 -5.37
CA SER A 74 20.65 3.92 -3.93
C SER A 74 20.68 5.25 -3.17
N GLY A 75 19.96 5.33 -2.06
CA GLY A 75 19.89 6.55 -1.27
C GLY A 75 18.78 6.53 -0.24
N VAL A 76 18.62 7.66 0.44
CA VAL A 76 17.55 7.92 1.40
C VAL A 76 16.70 9.07 0.87
N PHE A 77 15.40 8.85 0.78
CA PHE A 77 14.45 9.79 0.23
C PHE A 77 13.33 10.05 1.24
N SER A 78 12.87 11.29 1.33
CA SER A 78 11.58 11.56 1.96
C SER A 78 10.46 11.07 1.05
N TYR A 79 9.40 10.53 1.64
CA TYR A 79 8.23 10.10 0.90
C TYR A 79 6.94 10.55 1.57
N GLU A 80 5.86 10.57 0.81
CA GLU A 80 4.51 10.73 1.32
C GLU A 80 3.56 9.75 0.64
N VAL A 81 2.52 9.34 1.37
CA VAL A 81 1.40 8.56 0.83
C VAL A 81 0.12 9.34 1.02
N LYS A 82 -0.63 9.56 -0.06
CA LYS A 82 -1.93 10.25 -0.05
C LYS A 82 -2.97 9.49 -0.84
N ASN A 83 -4.21 9.55 -0.41
CA ASN A 83 -5.34 9.04 -1.18
C ASN A 83 -5.85 10.12 -2.12
N GLU A 84 -5.49 10.04 -3.38
CA GLU A 84 -5.78 11.04 -4.41
C GLU A 84 -5.95 10.41 -5.80
N ASN A 85 -6.38 11.20 -6.77
CA ASN A 85 -6.42 10.74 -8.16
C ASN A 85 -5.01 10.73 -8.75
N TYR A 86 -4.67 9.67 -9.48
CA TYR A 86 -3.36 9.59 -10.13
C TYR A 86 -3.24 10.60 -11.28
N PHE A 87 -4.26 10.68 -12.13
CA PHE A 87 -4.34 11.66 -13.22
C PHE A 87 -5.18 12.84 -12.74
N ASN A 88 -4.65 14.04 -12.75
CA ASN A 88 -5.32 15.24 -12.24
C ASN A 88 -6.55 15.69 -13.07
N SER A 89 -6.98 14.92 -14.04
CA SER A 89 -7.92 15.34 -15.07
C SER A 89 -9.37 14.91 -14.86
N ASP A 90 -9.66 13.97 -13.96
CA ASP A 90 -11.01 13.44 -13.82
C ASP A 90 -11.46 13.36 -12.36
N LEU A 91 -12.44 14.19 -12.01
CA LEU A 91 -13.09 14.15 -10.69
C LEU A 91 -13.91 12.86 -10.47
N ASN A 92 -14.10 12.06 -11.50
CA ASN A 92 -14.87 10.82 -11.48
C ASN A 92 -14.01 9.56 -11.37
N GLU A 93 -12.67 9.66 -11.44
CA GLU A 93 -11.80 8.52 -11.20
C GLU A 93 -11.80 8.13 -9.72
N PRO A 94 -11.85 6.83 -9.40
CA PRO A 94 -11.66 6.39 -8.03
C PRO A 94 -10.28 6.80 -7.52
N LYS A 95 -10.23 7.34 -6.31
CA LYS A 95 -8.98 7.67 -5.64
C LYS A 95 -8.18 6.41 -5.37
N SER A 96 -6.86 6.52 -5.49
CA SER A 96 -5.90 5.47 -5.16
C SER A 96 -4.93 5.96 -4.10
N ASN A 97 -4.29 5.04 -3.40
CA ASN A 97 -3.17 5.40 -2.55
C ASN A 97 -1.96 5.72 -3.45
N ILE A 98 -1.45 6.93 -3.34
CA ILE A 98 -0.36 7.44 -4.15
C ILE A 98 0.87 7.64 -3.29
N LEU A 99 1.93 6.91 -3.60
CA LEU A 99 3.27 7.11 -3.06
C LEU A 99 4.01 8.12 -3.93
N LYS A 100 4.61 9.13 -3.29
CA LYS A 100 5.48 10.12 -3.94
C LYS A 100 6.85 10.12 -3.28
N PHE A 101 7.89 9.96 -4.05
CA PHE A 101 9.28 10.16 -3.64
C PHE A 101 10.15 10.48 -4.87
N ASN A 102 11.24 11.20 -4.66
CA ASN A 102 12.21 11.54 -5.72
C ASN A 102 11.55 12.10 -7.00
N ASN A 103 10.58 13.01 -6.84
CA ASN A 103 9.79 13.61 -7.94
C ASN A 103 9.00 12.60 -8.81
N GLN A 104 8.83 11.38 -8.33
CA GLN A 104 8.05 10.35 -9.00
C GLN A 104 6.79 10.03 -8.21
N LYS A 105 5.80 9.52 -8.91
CA LYS A 105 4.47 9.21 -8.39
C LYS A 105 4.08 7.78 -8.78
N PHE A 106 3.58 7.01 -7.81
CA PHE A 106 3.19 5.61 -7.99
C PHE A 106 1.83 5.35 -7.33
N VAL A 107 0.99 4.55 -7.96
CA VAL A 107 -0.07 3.88 -7.22
C VAL A 107 0.57 2.80 -6.37
N ILE A 108 0.25 2.77 -5.07
CA ILE A 108 0.80 1.81 -4.12
C ILE A 108 -0.30 0.90 -3.60
N GLU A 109 -0.05 -0.40 -3.65
CA GLU A 109 -0.97 -1.44 -3.19
C GLU A 109 -0.20 -2.47 -2.37
N VAL A 110 -0.81 -2.95 -1.28
CA VAL A 110 -0.31 -4.08 -0.50
C VAL A 110 -1.33 -5.19 -0.56
N ALA A 111 -0.87 -6.38 -0.87
CA ALA A 111 -1.67 -7.61 -0.92
C ALA A 111 -0.98 -8.71 -0.13
N GLU A 112 -1.72 -9.74 0.21
CA GLU A 112 -1.18 -10.97 0.81
C GLU A 112 -1.60 -12.15 -0.04
N SER A 113 -0.64 -13.02 -0.34
CA SER A 113 -0.86 -14.26 -1.08
C SER A 113 0.01 -15.37 -0.49
N ASN A 114 -0.62 -16.48 -0.10
CA ASN A 114 0.08 -17.64 0.50
C ASN A 114 0.97 -17.27 1.70
N ASN A 115 0.49 -16.38 2.59
CA ASN A 115 1.21 -15.85 3.75
C ASN A 115 2.48 -15.02 3.39
N VAL A 116 2.60 -14.58 2.15
CA VAL A 116 3.64 -13.65 1.70
C VAL A 116 3.00 -12.30 1.45
N GLN A 117 3.55 -11.25 2.05
CA GLN A 117 3.12 -9.89 1.76
C GLN A 117 3.76 -9.42 0.46
N ILE A 118 2.95 -8.80 -0.37
CA ILE A 118 3.33 -8.30 -1.69
C ILE A 118 3.05 -6.80 -1.72
N LEU A 119 4.06 -6.01 -2.07
CA LEU A 119 3.93 -4.58 -2.35
C LEU A 119 4.03 -4.37 -3.85
N ILE A 120 3.10 -3.62 -4.40
CA ILE A 120 3.07 -3.28 -5.82
C ILE A 120 3.10 -1.75 -5.94
N LEU A 121 4.07 -1.24 -6.71
CA LEU A 121 4.12 0.14 -7.14
C LEU A 121 3.87 0.18 -8.64
N THR A 122 2.93 1.03 -9.08
CA THR A 122 2.62 1.21 -10.49
C THR A 122 2.84 2.65 -10.90
N ASN A 123 3.67 2.84 -11.93
CA ASN A 123 3.90 4.13 -12.57
C ASN A 123 3.27 4.13 -13.97
N TYR A 124 2.56 5.20 -14.31
CA TYR A 124 1.86 5.34 -15.59
C TYR A 124 2.48 6.36 -16.53
N SER A 125 3.66 6.91 -16.22
CA SER A 125 4.28 7.99 -16.99
C SER A 125 4.81 7.55 -18.36
N ASP A 126 5.15 6.27 -18.53
CA ASP A 126 5.64 5.71 -19.82
C ASP A 126 5.08 4.29 -20.00
N GLY A 127 3.81 4.24 -20.37
CA GLY A 127 3.07 2.99 -20.28
C GLY A 127 2.79 2.64 -18.82
N ARG A 128 2.62 1.36 -18.54
CA ARG A 128 2.38 0.88 -17.18
C ARG A 128 3.60 0.11 -16.69
N ILE A 129 4.42 0.75 -15.85
CA ILE A 129 5.56 0.09 -15.22
C ILE A 129 5.16 -0.39 -13.83
N ILE A 130 5.37 -1.66 -13.57
CA ILE A 130 4.97 -2.36 -12.34
C ILE A 130 6.23 -2.83 -11.63
N TYR A 131 6.37 -2.42 -10.38
CA TYR A 131 7.43 -2.83 -9.46
C TYR A 131 6.79 -3.74 -8.43
N ARG A 132 7.26 -4.97 -8.35
CA ARG A 132 6.77 -5.98 -7.41
C ARG A 132 7.82 -6.29 -6.38
N PHE A 133 7.40 -6.26 -5.11
CA PHE A 133 8.24 -6.55 -3.96
C PHE A 133 7.58 -7.62 -3.10
N THR A 134 8.41 -8.34 -2.34
CA THR A 134 7.99 -9.32 -1.33
C THR A 134 8.63 -9.01 0.02
N LYS A 135 7.96 -9.45 1.09
CA LYS A 135 8.41 -9.27 2.47
C LYS A 135 8.38 -10.60 3.21
#